data_cfc25df1304f7a4c1470f621e382966a
#
_entry.id   cfc25df1304f7a4c1470f621e382966a
#
_cell.length_a   1.000
_cell.length_b   1.000
_cell.length_c   1.000
_cell.angle_alpha   90.00
_cell.angle_beta   90.00
_cell.angle_gamma   90.00
#
_symmetry.space_group_name_H-M   'P 1'
#
loop_
_entity.id
_entity.type
_entity.pdbx_description
1 polymer ?
#
loop_
_entity_poly.entity_id
_entity_poly.type
_entity_poly.pdbx_seq_one_letter_code
_entity_poly.pdbx_strand_id
1 'polypeptide(L)'
;MKKFLVLFFAVTASVSAQDFDKKKIVRRLAKIMNENYVYPEKGKAMHDLIISKLKSNQYNSYDSESAFAAALETDLRSVTGDRHIRVTHDHAHAENIRNRDFGPGPESNGKFGFEEVKILPGNVGYLDLRGFMDIGIAEDVAKPAMDKLIQADALIFDLRKNGGGSPNMIRFISSYLFGDEKVHLNTFYWRPADRYSETWTDPELASQTKPDIPIYVLTSDYTFSAAEEFTYNLKNLERATIIGETTGGGAHPGGPSIISGDFVVNVPRGRAINPITKTNWEGVGVIPDIKVPAEKALEKAIELAKLELNK
;
A
#
# COMPACT_ATOMS: atom_id res chain seq x y z
N MET A 1 64.61 -16.66 -37.68
CA MET A 1 63.67 -16.13 -36.69
C MET A 1 62.32 -16.02 -37.35
N LYS A 2 61.41 -16.95 -37.03
CA LYS A 2 60.04 -16.97 -37.56
C LYS A 2 59.15 -16.22 -36.58
N LYS A 3 58.55 -15.09 -37.01
CA LYS A 3 57.56 -14.35 -36.22
C LYS A 3 56.19 -15.06 -36.33
N PHE A 4 55.69 -15.56 -35.26
CA PHE A 4 54.28 -16.03 -35.14
C PHE A 4 53.39 -14.82 -34.89
N LEU A 5 52.46 -14.58 -35.81
CA LEU A 5 51.40 -13.60 -35.68
C LEU A 5 50.19 -14.29 -34.98
N VAL A 6 49.90 -13.95 -33.75
CA VAL A 6 48.71 -14.45 -33.03
C VAL A 6 47.56 -13.50 -33.37
N LEU A 7 46.59 -13.98 -34.13
CA LEU A 7 45.33 -13.30 -34.41
C LEU A 7 44.38 -13.52 -33.21
N PHE A 8 44.07 -12.47 -32.47
CA PHE A 8 42.98 -12.50 -31.48
C PHE A 8 41.64 -12.32 -32.21
N PHE A 9 40.84 -13.36 -32.27
CA PHE A 9 39.44 -13.25 -32.65
C PHE A 9 38.64 -12.78 -31.39
N ALA A 10 38.20 -11.54 -31.41
CA ALA A 10 37.20 -11.05 -30.44
C ALA A 10 35.82 -11.60 -30.85
N VAL A 11 35.34 -12.62 -30.16
CA VAL A 11 33.97 -13.06 -30.28
C VAL A 11 33.09 -12.06 -29.53
N THR A 12 32.48 -11.14 -30.27
CA THR A 12 31.39 -10.30 -29.72
C THR A 12 30.15 -11.19 -29.59
N ALA A 13 29.85 -11.64 -28.39
CA ALA A 13 28.57 -12.26 -28.09
C ALA A 13 27.49 -11.16 -28.20
N SER A 14 26.81 -11.13 -29.32
CA SER A 14 25.56 -10.37 -29.45
C SER A 14 24.54 -11.04 -28.53
N VAL A 15 24.29 -10.47 -27.37
CA VAL A 15 23.10 -10.81 -26.59
C VAL A 15 21.91 -10.36 -27.45
N SER A 16 21.24 -11.29 -28.08
CA SER A 16 19.99 -11.00 -28.77
C SER A 16 18.99 -10.57 -27.71
N ALA A 17 18.62 -9.30 -27.70
CA ALA A 17 17.48 -8.83 -26.93
C ALA A 17 16.29 -9.71 -27.32
N GLN A 18 15.71 -10.40 -26.35
CA GLN A 18 14.55 -11.24 -26.56
C GLN A 18 13.41 -10.31 -26.96
N ASP A 19 12.98 -10.39 -28.23
CA ASP A 19 11.99 -9.45 -28.82
C ASP A 19 10.62 -9.75 -28.19
N PHE A 20 10.23 -8.97 -27.16
CA PHE A 20 8.93 -9.09 -26.50
C PHE A 20 7.84 -8.37 -27.32
N ASP A 21 6.66 -8.98 -27.45
CA ASP A 21 5.56 -8.47 -28.28
C ASP A 21 4.90 -7.23 -27.61
N LYS A 22 5.49 -6.06 -27.84
CA LYS A 22 4.99 -4.77 -27.37
C LYS A 22 3.54 -4.51 -27.76
N LYS A 23 3.13 -4.91 -28.98
CA LYS A 23 1.75 -4.70 -29.47
C LYS A 23 0.75 -5.51 -28.65
N LYS A 24 1.07 -6.77 -28.37
CA LYS A 24 0.25 -7.65 -27.54
C LYS A 24 0.14 -7.10 -26.12
N ILE A 25 1.27 -6.68 -25.53
CA ILE A 25 1.33 -6.15 -24.16
C ILE A 25 0.47 -4.89 -24.04
N VAL A 26 0.67 -3.88 -24.91
CA VAL A 26 -0.09 -2.62 -24.85
C VAL A 26 -1.59 -2.86 -25.03
N ARG A 27 -2.00 -3.68 -26.01
CA ARG A 27 -3.42 -3.97 -26.26
C ARG A 27 -4.07 -4.67 -25.07
N ARG A 28 -3.35 -5.61 -24.46
CA ARG A 28 -3.85 -6.34 -23.29
C ARG A 28 -3.96 -5.42 -22.09
N LEU A 29 -2.93 -4.59 -21.83
CA LEU A 29 -2.94 -3.60 -20.75
C LEU A 29 -4.06 -2.58 -20.94
N ALA A 30 -4.22 -2.03 -22.15
CA ALA A 30 -5.30 -1.10 -22.48
C ALA A 30 -6.68 -1.68 -22.13
N LYS A 31 -6.91 -2.95 -22.56
CA LYS A 31 -8.15 -3.66 -22.24
C LYS A 31 -8.34 -3.82 -20.74
N ILE A 32 -7.31 -4.28 -20.02
CA ILE A 32 -7.37 -4.48 -18.56
C ILE A 32 -7.76 -3.16 -17.85
N MET A 33 -7.11 -2.05 -18.17
CA MET A 33 -7.39 -0.75 -17.55
C MET A 33 -8.80 -0.26 -17.86
N ASN A 34 -9.23 -0.34 -19.12
CA ASN A 34 -10.58 0.08 -19.53
C ASN A 34 -11.69 -0.70 -18.82
N GLU A 35 -11.50 -2.00 -18.65
CA GLU A 35 -12.52 -2.88 -18.05
C GLU A 35 -12.53 -2.83 -16.52
N ASN A 36 -11.40 -2.56 -15.86
CA ASN A 36 -11.25 -2.80 -14.42
C ASN A 36 -10.90 -1.57 -13.59
N TYR A 37 -10.32 -0.51 -14.15
CA TYR A 37 -9.99 0.68 -13.35
C TYR A 37 -11.25 1.29 -12.74
N VAL A 38 -11.19 1.68 -11.47
CA VAL A 38 -12.36 2.07 -10.66
C VAL A 38 -13.25 3.15 -11.29
N TYR A 39 -12.67 4.09 -12.04
CA TYR A 39 -13.42 5.11 -12.80
C TYR A 39 -13.44 4.78 -14.29
N PRO A 40 -14.60 4.40 -14.87
CA PRO A 40 -14.72 3.98 -16.27
C PRO A 40 -14.15 4.97 -17.28
N GLU A 41 -14.42 6.25 -17.08
CA GLU A 41 -13.97 7.34 -17.97
C GLU A 41 -12.44 7.50 -17.94
N LYS A 42 -11.82 7.31 -16.78
CA LYS A 42 -10.36 7.32 -16.64
C LYS A 42 -9.72 6.05 -17.21
N GLY A 43 -10.35 4.88 -17.00
CA GLY A 43 -9.94 3.62 -17.63
C GLY A 43 -9.94 3.72 -19.15
N LYS A 44 -11.00 4.32 -19.73
CA LYS A 44 -11.08 4.59 -21.17
C LYS A 44 -10.00 5.58 -21.64
N ALA A 45 -9.76 6.66 -20.90
CA ALA A 45 -8.71 7.63 -21.25
C ALA A 45 -7.31 7.01 -21.25
N MET A 46 -7.00 6.15 -20.27
CA MET A 46 -5.75 5.37 -20.25
C MET A 46 -5.62 4.43 -21.44
N HIS A 47 -6.70 3.71 -21.76
CA HIS A 47 -6.76 2.86 -22.95
C HIS A 47 -6.42 3.67 -24.22
N ASP A 48 -7.14 4.78 -24.45
CA ASP A 48 -7.00 5.56 -25.67
C ASP A 48 -5.61 6.17 -25.80
N LEU A 49 -5.01 6.63 -24.68
CA LEU A 49 -3.66 7.17 -24.63
C LEU A 49 -2.62 6.14 -25.09
N ILE A 50 -2.57 4.95 -24.45
CA ILE A 50 -1.50 3.98 -24.77
C ILE A 50 -1.72 3.33 -26.13
N ILE A 51 -2.96 3.18 -26.61
CA ILE A 51 -3.25 2.72 -27.99
C ILE A 51 -2.83 3.77 -29.01
N SER A 52 -3.02 5.06 -28.75
CA SER A 52 -2.55 6.14 -29.63
C SER A 52 -1.02 6.15 -29.73
N LYS A 53 -0.32 6.05 -28.61
CA LYS A 53 1.16 5.95 -28.55
C LYS A 53 1.69 4.71 -29.28
N LEU A 54 1.00 3.58 -29.17
CA LEU A 54 1.34 2.37 -29.92
C LEU A 54 1.24 2.61 -31.42
N LYS A 55 0.13 3.22 -31.90
CA LYS A 55 -0.09 3.50 -33.32
C LYS A 55 0.94 4.49 -33.90
N SER A 56 1.41 5.43 -33.10
CA SER A 56 2.45 6.40 -33.47
C SER A 56 3.89 5.91 -33.24
N ASN A 57 4.08 4.63 -32.96
CA ASN A 57 5.37 3.96 -32.76
C ASN A 57 6.22 4.52 -31.59
N GLN A 58 5.62 5.22 -30.62
CA GLN A 58 6.36 5.84 -29.51
C GLN A 58 6.99 4.82 -28.56
N TYR A 59 6.56 3.57 -28.60
CA TYR A 59 7.13 2.50 -27.79
C TYR A 59 8.25 1.71 -28.48
N ASN A 60 8.59 2.02 -29.76
CA ASN A 60 9.58 1.25 -30.50
C ASN A 60 11.00 1.36 -29.94
N SER A 61 11.33 2.50 -29.30
CA SER A 61 12.66 2.79 -28.75
C SER A 61 12.99 2.07 -27.44
N TYR A 62 12.04 1.37 -26.83
CA TYR A 62 12.30 0.66 -25.58
C TYR A 62 12.78 -0.76 -25.85
N ASP A 63 14.06 -1.02 -25.59
CA ASP A 63 14.72 -2.31 -25.89
C ASP A 63 14.77 -3.25 -24.67
N SER A 64 14.41 -2.77 -23.46
CA SER A 64 14.29 -3.61 -22.28
C SER A 64 12.87 -3.65 -21.75
N GLU A 65 12.46 -4.80 -21.24
CA GLU A 65 11.14 -5.05 -20.65
C GLU A 65 10.87 -4.11 -19.48
N SER A 66 11.86 -3.89 -18.62
CA SER A 66 11.72 -3.02 -17.44
C SER A 66 11.54 -1.56 -17.81
N ALA A 67 12.31 -1.05 -18.80
CA ALA A 67 12.14 0.33 -19.29
C ALA A 67 10.79 0.51 -20.00
N PHE A 68 10.33 -0.49 -20.73
CA PHE A 68 9.03 -0.48 -21.36
C PHE A 68 7.89 -0.52 -20.35
N ALA A 69 7.99 -1.35 -19.30
CA ALA A 69 7.02 -1.39 -18.21
C ALA A 69 6.93 -0.01 -17.50
N ALA A 70 8.08 0.60 -17.18
CA ALA A 70 8.12 1.93 -16.56
C ALA A 70 7.51 3.03 -17.45
N ALA A 71 7.71 2.96 -18.77
CA ALA A 71 7.07 3.89 -19.70
C ALA A 71 5.55 3.74 -19.72
N LEU A 72 5.04 2.50 -19.72
CA LEU A 72 3.60 2.22 -19.62
C LEU A 72 3.01 2.71 -18.30
N GLU A 73 3.70 2.49 -17.16
CA GLU A 73 3.28 3.01 -15.85
C GLU A 73 3.18 4.54 -15.87
N THR A 74 4.21 5.21 -16.39
CA THR A 74 4.25 6.67 -16.50
C THR A 74 3.06 7.19 -17.32
N ASP A 75 2.78 6.56 -18.45
CA ASP A 75 1.66 6.96 -19.32
C ASP A 75 0.31 6.76 -18.63
N LEU A 76 0.08 5.65 -17.96
CA LEU A 76 -1.16 5.41 -17.24
C LEU A 76 -1.34 6.41 -16.08
N ARG A 77 -0.30 6.63 -15.29
CA ARG A 77 -0.31 7.59 -14.17
C ARG A 77 -0.51 9.04 -14.64
N SER A 78 -0.07 9.39 -15.84
CA SER A 78 -0.27 10.74 -16.37
C SER A 78 -1.75 11.13 -16.52
N VAL A 79 -2.66 10.13 -16.59
CA VAL A 79 -4.10 10.34 -16.71
C VAL A 79 -4.78 10.60 -15.35
N THR A 80 -4.25 10.03 -14.27
CA THR A 80 -4.96 9.99 -12.98
C THR A 80 -4.12 10.46 -11.80
N GLY A 81 -2.80 10.37 -11.86
CA GLY A 81 -1.93 10.52 -10.69
C GLY A 81 -1.96 9.33 -9.71
N ASP A 82 -2.79 8.32 -9.96
CA ASP A 82 -3.00 7.19 -9.04
C ASP A 82 -1.72 6.35 -8.87
N ARG A 83 -1.14 6.41 -7.67
CA ARG A 83 0.13 5.75 -7.34
C ARG A 83 0.01 4.25 -7.14
N HIS A 84 -1.22 3.71 -7.03
CA HIS A 84 -1.45 2.26 -7.00
C HIS A 84 -1.28 1.60 -8.38
N ILE A 85 -1.37 2.37 -9.47
CA ILE A 85 -1.05 1.84 -10.80
C ILE A 85 0.45 1.56 -10.84
N ARG A 86 0.82 0.30 -11.00
CA ARG A 86 2.19 -0.15 -11.21
C ARG A 86 2.24 -1.12 -12.37
N VAL A 87 3.22 -0.94 -13.24
CA VAL A 87 3.50 -1.89 -14.33
C VAL A 87 4.92 -2.39 -14.16
N THR A 88 5.09 -3.68 -14.02
CA THR A 88 6.40 -4.32 -13.82
C THR A 88 6.61 -5.46 -14.81
N HIS A 89 7.86 -5.78 -15.06
CA HIS A 89 8.29 -7.04 -15.66
C HIS A 89 9.07 -7.78 -14.57
N ASP A 90 8.45 -8.82 -14.00
CA ASP A 90 8.98 -9.54 -12.83
C ASP A 90 8.47 -10.98 -12.87
N HIS A 91 9.40 -11.91 -13.12
CA HIS A 91 9.11 -13.34 -13.26
C HIS A 91 8.56 -13.93 -11.96
N ALA A 92 9.22 -13.65 -10.82
CA ALA A 92 8.81 -14.22 -9.53
C ALA A 92 7.42 -13.72 -9.11
N HIS A 93 7.17 -12.41 -9.28
CA HIS A 93 5.86 -11.83 -8.99
C HIS A 93 4.77 -12.42 -9.92
N ALA A 94 5.06 -12.55 -11.21
CA ALA A 94 4.12 -13.14 -12.15
C ALA A 94 3.82 -14.61 -11.84
N GLU A 95 4.83 -15.37 -11.40
CA GLU A 95 4.67 -16.77 -11.00
C GLU A 95 3.82 -16.89 -9.72
N ASN A 96 4.06 -16.07 -8.70
CA ASN A 96 3.24 -16.03 -7.48
C ASN A 96 1.76 -15.73 -7.80
N ILE A 97 1.50 -14.80 -8.72
CA ILE A 97 0.12 -14.51 -9.16
C ILE A 97 -0.51 -15.72 -9.86
N ARG A 98 0.22 -16.42 -10.74
CA ARG A 98 -0.28 -17.63 -11.44
C ARG A 98 -0.59 -18.74 -10.45
N ASN A 99 0.26 -18.92 -9.44
CA ASN A 99 0.14 -19.96 -8.41
C ASN A 99 -0.84 -19.56 -7.29
N ARG A 100 -1.34 -18.31 -7.29
CA ARG A 100 -2.14 -17.72 -6.21
C ARG A 100 -1.43 -17.78 -4.85
N ASP A 101 -0.13 -17.64 -4.89
CA ASP A 101 0.73 -17.57 -3.71
C ASP A 101 0.94 -16.10 -3.32
N PHE A 102 0.15 -15.66 -2.35
CA PHE A 102 0.21 -14.31 -1.77
C PHE A 102 0.71 -14.36 -0.33
N GLY A 103 1.36 -15.44 0.07
CA GLY A 103 1.99 -15.58 1.37
C GLY A 103 3.14 -14.59 1.60
N PRO A 104 3.64 -14.50 2.82
CA PRO A 104 4.83 -13.72 3.11
C PRO A 104 6.00 -14.26 2.30
N GLY A 105 6.67 -13.39 1.57
CA GLY A 105 7.84 -13.78 0.78
C GLY A 105 8.94 -14.42 1.65
N PRO A 106 9.90 -15.09 1.03
CA PRO A 106 10.99 -15.80 1.74
C PRO A 106 11.88 -14.85 2.59
N GLU A 107 11.82 -13.55 2.36
CA GLU A 107 12.53 -12.54 3.15
C GLU A 107 11.74 -12.06 4.38
N SER A 108 10.57 -12.65 4.66
CA SER A 108 9.79 -12.32 5.86
C SER A 108 10.63 -12.68 7.10
N ASN A 109 10.93 -11.66 7.92
CA ASN A 109 11.62 -11.85 9.21
C ASN A 109 10.72 -12.46 10.31
N GLY A 110 9.55 -12.96 9.95
CA GLY A 110 8.55 -13.50 10.87
C GLY A 110 7.81 -12.46 11.73
N LYS A 111 8.08 -11.16 11.51
CA LYS A 111 7.43 -10.07 12.26
C LYS A 111 6.14 -9.57 11.62
N PHE A 112 5.90 -9.91 10.38
CA PHE A 112 4.68 -9.57 9.62
C PHE A 112 4.29 -8.08 9.70
N GLY A 113 5.29 -7.19 9.68
CA GLY A 113 5.10 -5.73 9.79
C GLY A 113 5.17 -5.19 11.22
N PHE A 114 5.04 -6.00 12.26
CA PHE A 114 5.19 -5.61 13.66
C PHE A 114 6.68 -5.53 14.04
N GLU A 115 7.36 -4.48 13.59
CA GLU A 115 8.81 -4.39 13.67
C GLU A 115 9.32 -4.23 15.10
N GLU A 116 8.67 -3.39 15.89
CA GLU A 116 8.97 -3.19 17.30
C GLU A 116 7.69 -3.01 18.12
N VAL A 117 7.57 -3.75 19.23
CA VAL A 117 6.45 -3.67 20.18
C VAL A 117 7.02 -3.49 21.59
N LYS A 118 6.85 -2.31 22.18
CA LYS A 118 7.41 -2.00 23.50
C LYS A 118 6.51 -1.06 24.33
N ILE A 119 6.76 -1.05 25.64
CA ILE A 119 6.20 -0.06 26.55
C ILE A 119 7.31 0.96 26.85
N LEU A 120 7.05 2.20 26.52
CA LEU A 120 7.94 3.33 26.81
C LEU A 120 7.78 3.83 28.25
N PRO A 121 8.73 4.62 28.78
CA PRO A 121 8.59 5.27 30.07
C PRO A 121 7.29 6.10 30.17
N GLY A 122 6.59 5.97 31.30
CA GLY A 122 5.27 6.57 31.51
C GLY A 122 4.11 5.68 31.06
N ASN A 123 4.36 4.37 30.91
CA ASN A 123 3.38 3.35 30.49
C ASN A 123 2.72 3.65 29.13
N VAL A 124 3.52 4.11 28.15
CA VAL A 124 3.08 4.41 26.80
C VAL A 124 3.41 3.24 25.87
N GLY A 125 2.39 2.60 25.31
CA GLY A 125 2.55 1.54 24.30
C GLY A 125 3.04 2.13 22.98
N TYR A 126 4.06 1.50 22.37
CA TYR A 126 4.62 1.90 21.09
C TYR A 126 4.68 0.71 20.14
N LEU A 127 4.20 0.91 18.92
CA LEU A 127 4.25 -0.04 17.83
C LEU A 127 4.87 0.61 16.59
N ASP A 128 6.08 0.15 16.18
CA ASP A 128 6.60 0.38 14.82
C ASP A 128 5.94 -0.65 13.88
N LEU A 129 4.91 -0.23 13.18
CA LEU A 129 4.15 -1.06 12.24
C LEU A 129 4.48 -0.66 10.81
N ARG A 130 5.19 -1.52 10.08
CA ARG A 130 5.68 -1.23 8.71
C ARG A 130 4.83 -1.82 7.60
N GLY A 131 3.79 -2.58 7.93
CA GLY A 131 2.83 -3.13 6.99
C GLY A 131 1.65 -3.75 7.72
N PHE A 132 0.47 -3.67 7.11
CA PHE A 132 -0.74 -4.33 7.57
C PHE A 132 -0.85 -5.71 6.89
N MET A 133 0.00 -6.68 7.31
CA MET A 133 -0.10 -8.04 6.82
C MET A 133 -1.46 -8.63 7.19
N ASP A 134 -2.05 -9.46 6.32
CA ASP A 134 -3.38 -10.03 6.59
C ASP A 134 -3.39 -10.83 7.90
N ILE A 135 -4.42 -10.63 8.72
CA ILE A 135 -4.54 -11.26 10.03
C ILE A 135 -4.53 -12.80 9.92
N GLY A 136 -5.06 -13.35 8.83
CA GLY A 136 -5.08 -14.80 8.61
C GLY A 136 -3.70 -15.46 8.55
N ILE A 137 -2.63 -14.69 8.36
CA ILE A 137 -1.24 -15.19 8.36
C ILE A 137 -0.37 -14.54 9.44
N ALA A 138 -0.81 -13.47 10.09
CA ALA A 138 -0.04 -12.71 11.06
C ALA A 138 -0.64 -12.76 12.48
N GLU A 139 -1.68 -13.56 12.73
CA GLU A 139 -2.42 -13.58 14.00
C GLU A 139 -1.51 -13.90 15.19
N ASP A 140 -0.60 -14.88 15.04
CA ASP A 140 0.34 -15.31 16.08
C ASP A 140 1.32 -14.20 16.52
N VAL A 141 1.48 -13.15 15.70
CA VAL A 141 2.30 -11.98 16.03
C VAL A 141 1.42 -10.79 16.44
N ALA A 142 0.34 -10.54 15.71
CA ALA A 142 -0.50 -9.38 15.92
C ALA A 142 -1.27 -9.43 17.24
N LYS A 143 -1.85 -10.60 17.58
CA LYS A 143 -2.65 -10.73 18.80
C LYS A 143 -1.81 -10.54 20.07
N PRO A 144 -0.68 -11.22 20.30
CA PRO A 144 0.16 -10.96 21.49
C PRO A 144 0.70 -9.53 21.53
N ALA A 145 0.98 -8.92 20.38
CA ALA A 145 1.41 -7.51 20.32
C ALA A 145 0.33 -6.56 20.83
N MET A 146 -0.90 -6.70 20.32
CA MET A 146 -2.02 -5.87 20.74
C MET A 146 -2.42 -6.14 22.20
N ASP A 147 -2.45 -7.41 22.64
CA ASP A 147 -2.75 -7.79 24.03
C ASP A 147 -1.75 -7.16 25.03
N LYS A 148 -0.48 -7.03 24.63
CA LYS A 148 0.54 -6.33 25.41
C LYS A 148 0.32 -4.81 25.40
N LEU A 149 0.10 -4.24 24.22
CA LEU A 149 0.00 -2.78 24.05
C LEU A 149 -1.23 -2.20 24.74
N ILE A 150 -2.36 -2.93 24.71
CA ILE A 150 -3.61 -2.44 25.30
C ILE A 150 -3.56 -2.33 26.84
N GLN A 151 -2.51 -2.86 27.49
CA GLN A 151 -2.29 -2.67 28.93
C GLN A 151 -1.71 -1.28 29.26
N ALA A 152 -1.18 -0.57 28.28
CA ALA A 152 -0.63 0.77 28.45
C ALA A 152 -1.71 1.83 28.74
N ASP A 153 -1.30 3.02 29.15
CA ASP A 153 -2.18 4.16 29.46
C ASP A 153 -2.31 5.13 28.25
N ALA A 154 -1.43 5.02 27.25
CA ALA A 154 -1.53 5.68 25.96
C ALA A 154 -0.91 4.80 24.89
N LEU A 155 -1.28 4.99 23.60
CA LEU A 155 -0.75 4.22 22.47
C LEU A 155 -0.15 5.14 21.41
N ILE A 156 0.98 4.70 20.85
CA ILE A 156 1.61 5.32 19.67
C ILE A 156 1.74 4.28 18.58
N PHE A 157 1.07 4.48 17.44
CA PHE A 157 1.23 3.71 16.22
C PHE A 157 2.16 4.45 15.28
N ASP A 158 3.35 3.93 15.05
CA ASP A 158 4.34 4.52 14.14
C ASP A 158 4.16 3.93 12.74
N LEU A 159 3.52 4.71 11.87
CA LEU A 159 3.26 4.35 10.47
C LEU A 159 4.17 5.10 9.48
N ARG A 160 5.20 5.80 9.95
CA ARG A 160 6.09 6.60 9.09
C ARG A 160 6.80 5.78 8.01
N LYS A 161 6.92 4.46 8.19
CA LYS A 161 7.53 3.51 7.25
C LYS A 161 6.53 2.46 6.78
N ASN A 162 5.23 2.75 6.80
CA ASN A 162 4.18 1.80 6.46
C ASN A 162 3.60 2.10 5.07
N GLY A 163 3.78 1.18 4.14
CA GLY A 163 3.27 1.27 2.77
C GLY A 163 1.86 0.72 2.56
N GLY A 164 1.19 0.25 3.63
CA GLY A 164 -0.17 -0.29 3.52
C GLY A 164 -0.29 -1.77 3.83
N GLY A 165 -1.29 -2.43 3.22
CA GLY A 165 -1.54 -3.86 3.38
C GLY A 165 -3.04 -4.22 3.39
N SER A 166 -3.47 -5.07 4.33
CA SER A 166 -4.80 -5.65 4.39
C SER A 166 -5.77 -4.87 5.28
N PRO A 167 -6.98 -4.55 4.81
CA PRO A 167 -8.05 -4.00 5.63
C PRO A 167 -8.47 -4.92 6.80
N ASN A 168 -8.25 -6.24 6.70
CA ASN A 168 -8.56 -7.17 7.78
C ASN A 168 -7.68 -6.92 9.01
N MET A 169 -6.40 -6.58 8.83
CA MET A 169 -5.52 -6.19 9.93
C MET A 169 -5.93 -4.82 10.51
N ILE A 170 -6.38 -3.89 9.67
CA ILE A 170 -6.96 -2.61 10.17
C ILE A 170 -8.15 -2.90 11.08
N ARG A 171 -9.09 -3.74 10.61
CA ARG A 171 -10.24 -4.17 11.41
C ARG A 171 -9.80 -4.78 12.74
N PHE A 172 -8.87 -5.71 12.71
CA PHE A 172 -8.36 -6.39 13.90
C PHE A 172 -7.78 -5.39 14.91
N ILE A 173 -6.82 -4.55 14.51
CA ILE A 173 -6.20 -3.57 15.42
C ILE A 173 -7.24 -2.57 15.94
N SER A 174 -8.10 -2.04 15.05
CA SER A 174 -9.13 -1.07 15.45
C SER A 174 -10.11 -1.64 16.45
N SER A 175 -10.37 -2.96 16.45
CA SER A 175 -11.28 -3.62 17.37
C SER A 175 -10.84 -3.51 18.86
N TYR A 176 -9.55 -3.30 19.12
CA TYR A 176 -9.04 -3.01 20.47
C TYR A 176 -9.28 -1.57 20.92
N LEU A 177 -9.50 -0.65 19.97
CA LEU A 177 -9.43 0.79 20.20
C LEU A 177 -10.79 1.44 20.46
N PHE A 178 -11.88 0.70 20.24
CA PHE A 178 -13.25 1.16 20.46
C PHE A 178 -13.91 0.33 21.57
N GLY A 179 -15.12 0.70 21.97
CA GLY A 179 -15.90 -0.04 22.98
C GLY A 179 -16.58 -1.29 22.40
N ASP A 180 -17.60 -1.77 23.11
CA ASP A 180 -18.31 -3.01 22.79
C ASP A 180 -19.26 -2.88 21.60
N GLU A 181 -19.52 -1.67 21.14
CA GLU A 181 -20.35 -1.43 19.94
C GLU A 181 -19.48 -1.47 18.67
N LYS A 182 -20.06 -2.06 17.61
CA LYS A 182 -19.39 -2.08 16.30
C LYS A 182 -19.39 -0.69 15.69
N VAL A 183 -18.21 -0.21 15.29
CA VAL A 183 -17.99 1.08 14.66
C VAL A 183 -17.73 0.89 13.17
N HIS A 184 -18.43 1.63 12.33
CA HIS A 184 -18.22 1.61 10.88
C HIS A 184 -16.92 2.34 10.54
N LEU A 185 -15.92 1.59 10.06
CA LEU A 185 -14.59 2.12 9.73
C LEU A 185 -14.56 2.68 8.31
N ASN A 186 -15.01 1.89 7.33
CA ASN A 186 -14.92 2.27 5.92
C ASN A 186 -15.93 1.50 5.06
N THR A 187 -16.26 2.06 3.89
CA THR A 187 -16.98 1.40 2.81
C THR A 187 -16.09 1.35 1.59
N PHE A 188 -16.09 0.24 0.85
CA PHE A 188 -15.44 0.11 -0.45
C PHE A 188 -16.47 -0.10 -1.54
N TYR A 189 -16.35 0.66 -2.62
CA TYR A 189 -17.03 0.36 -3.88
C TYR A 189 -16.08 -0.41 -4.80
N TRP A 190 -16.54 -1.50 -5.41
CA TRP A 190 -15.78 -2.37 -6.29
C TRP A 190 -16.41 -2.39 -7.68
N ARG A 191 -15.78 -1.71 -8.65
CA ARG A 191 -16.33 -1.58 -10.01
C ARG A 191 -16.57 -2.91 -10.72
N PRO A 192 -15.64 -3.90 -10.76
CA PRO A 192 -15.85 -5.12 -11.54
C PRO A 192 -17.06 -5.94 -11.11
N ALA A 193 -17.48 -5.82 -9.86
CA ALA A 193 -18.60 -6.52 -9.28
C ALA A 193 -19.82 -5.62 -9.08
N ASP A 194 -19.67 -4.31 -9.34
CA ASP A 194 -20.69 -3.26 -9.05
C ASP A 194 -21.30 -3.41 -7.66
N ARG A 195 -20.44 -3.55 -6.66
CA ARG A 195 -20.87 -3.82 -5.28
C ARG A 195 -20.16 -2.95 -4.26
N TYR A 196 -20.81 -2.80 -3.12
CA TYR A 196 -20.23 -2.20 -1.93
C TYR A 196 -19.87 -3.29 -0.91
N SER A 197 -18.84 -3.04 -0.13
CA SER A 197 -18.51 -3.82 1.07
C SER A 197 -18.14 -2.85 2.19
N GLU A 198 -18.45 -3.22 3.43
CA GLU A 198 -18.23 -2.40 4.61
C GLU A 198 -17.26 -3.09 5.55
N THR A 199 -16.44 -2.30 6.24
CA THR A 199 -15.53 -2.75 7.29
C THR A 199 -15.98 -2.13 8.61
N TRP A 200 -16.22 -2.98 9.60
CA TRP A 200 -16.65 -2.61 10.95
C TRP A 200 -15.68 -3.16 11.97
N THR A 201 -15.51 -2.49 13.12
CA THR A 201 -14.85 -3.12 14.27
C THR A 201 -15.63 -4.34 14.73
N ASP A 202 -14.95 -5.25 15.39
CA ASP A 202 -15.55 -6.44 15.97
C ASP A 202 -14.94 -6.70 17.36
N PRO A 203 -15.61 -6.27 18.44
CA PRO A 203 -15.09 -6.40 19.80
C PRO A 203 -14.71 -7.85 20.17
N GLU A 204 -15.32 -8.86 19.53
CA GLU A 204 -15.00 -10.27 19.78
C GLU A 204 -13.58 -10.67 19.30
N LEU A 205 -12.95 -9.86 18.44
CA LEU A 205 -11.57 -10.08 17.99
C LEU A 205 -10.52 -9.60 19.01
N ALA A 206 -10.90 -8.70 19.92
CA ALA A 206 -10.02 -8.15 20.93
C ALA A 206 -10.12 -8.94 22.24
N SER A 207 -9.00 -9.14 22.92
CA SER A 207 -9.00 -9.70 24.29
C SER A 207 -9.55 -8.70 25.31
N GLN A 208 -9.43 -7.42 25.00
CA GLN A 208 -9.87 -6.28 25.81
C GLN A 208 -10.00 -5.06 24.90
N THR A 209 -11.01 -4.22 25.16
CA THR A 209 -11.20 -2.92 24.50
C THR A 209 -10.83 -1.78 25.41
N LYS A 210 -10.29 -0.68 24.87
CA LYS A 210 -10.00 0.56 25.62
C LYS A 210 -10.42 1.80 24.80
N PRO A 211 -11.70 2.18 24.84
CA PRO A 211 -12.22 3.29 24.04
C PRO A 211 -11.64 4.66 24.42
N ASP A 212 -11.23 4.84 25.66
CA ASP A 212 -10.84 6.15 26.20
C ASP A 212 -9.32 6.38 26.24
N ILE A 213 -8.51 5.37 25.89
CA ILE A 213 -7.04 5.50 25.90
C ILE A 213 -6.59 6.54 24.86
N PRO A 214 -5.68 7.49 25.21
CA PRO A 214 -5.11 8.40 24.24
C PRO A 214 -4.34 7.65 23.13
N ILE A 215 -4.58 8.00 21.88
CA ILE A 215 -3.92 7.38 20.73
C ILE A 215 -3.26 8.44 19.86
N TYR A 216 -2.03 8.16 19.46
CA TYR A 216 -1.25 8.97 18.54
C TYR A 216 -0.82 8.11 17.35
N VAL A 217 -1.01 8.62 16.11
CA VAL A 217 -0.57 7.97 14.89
C VAL A 217 0.49 8.84 14.24
N LEU A 218 1.68 8.26 14.03
CA LEU A 218 2.79 8.97 13.40
C LEU A 218 2.80 8.70 11.91
N THR A 219 2.87 9.77 11.10
CA THR A 219 2.81 9.70 9.64
C THR A 219 4.01 10.37 8.97
N SER A 220 4.31 9.95 7.75
CA SER A 220 5.22 10.61 6.80
C SER A 220 4.64 10.59 5.40
N ASP A 221 5.33 11.18 4.42
CA ASP A 221 4.98 11.10 3.00
C ASP A 221 5.08 9.69 2.41
N TYR A 222 5.79 8.78 3.10
CA TYR A 222 5.85 7.35 2.76
C TYR A 222 4.60 6.58 3.22
N THR A 223 3.89 7.04 4.26
CA THR A 223 2.66 6.40 4.76
C THR A 223 1.63 6.30 3.63
N PHE A 224 1.17 5.07 3.28
CA PHE A 224 0.39 4.88 2.06
C PHE A 224 -0.70 3.80 2.19
N SER A 225 -1.77 3.90 1.36
CA SER A 225 -2.79 2.84 1.17
C SER A 225 -3.49 2.46 2.50
N ALA A 226 -3.44 1.20 2.94
CA ALA A 226 -4.07 0.73 4.18
C ALA A 226 -3.57 1.47 5.43
N ALA A 227 -2.32 1.97 5.43
CA ALA A 227 -1.83 2.81 6.53
C ALA A 227 -2.52 4.17 6.56
N GLU A 228 -2.85 4.71 5.39
CA GLU A 228 -3.66 5.92 5.29
C GLU A 228 -5.12 5.64 5.68
N GLU A 229 -5.68 4.49 5.29
CA GLU A 229 -7.02 4.08 5.69
C GLU A 229 -7.15 4.04 7.21
N PHE A 230 -6.24 3.35 7.90
CA PHE A 230 -6.20 3.32 9.37
C PHE A 230 -6.13 4.72 9.98
N THR A 231 -5.21 5.55 9.47
CA THR A 231 -5.01 6.93 9.92
C THR A 231 -6.26 7.78 9.67
N TYR A 232 -6.84 7.70 8.46
CA TYR A 232 -8.02 8.47 8.06
C TYR A 232 -9.26 8.09 8.86
N ASN A 233 -9.45 6.79 9.11
CA ASN A 233 -10.55 6.29 9.91
C ASN A 233 -10.45 6.81 11.35
N LEU A 234 -9.30 6.63 12.02
CA LEU A 234 -9.12 7.09 13.41
C LEU A 234 -9.22 8.61 13.52
N LYS A 235 -8.70 9.35 12.56
CA LYS A 235 -8.81 10.82 12.52
C LYS A 235 -10.27 11.27 12.46
N ASN A 236 -11.04 10.76 11.48
CA ASN A 236 -12.41 11.21 11.27
C ASN A 236 -13.41 10.68 12.31
N LEU A 237 -13.05 9.59 13.01
CA LEU A 237 -13.76 9.11 14.20
C LEU A 237 -13.32 9.83 15.49
N GLU A 238 -12.46 10.84 15.37
CA GLU A 238 -11.89 11.60 16.52
C GLU A 238 -11.23 10.68 17.57
N ARG A 239 -10.71 9.52 17.10
CA ARG A 239 -10.17 8.48 17.98
C ARG A 239 -8.68 8.61 18.22
N ALA A 240 -7.94 9.29 17.34
CA ALA A 240 -6.50 9.47 17.45
C ALA A 240 -6.06 10.86 17.01
N THR A 241 -4.98 11.35 17.62
CA THR A 241 -4.25 12.54 17.15
C THR A 241 -3.19 12.13 16.14
N ILE A 242 -3.22 12.69 14.96
CA ILE A 242 -2.29 12.41 13.88
C ILE A 242 -1.12 13.40 13.91
N ILE A 243 0.12 12.89 13.94
CA ILE A 243 1.33 13.70 14.11
C ILE A 243 2.35 13.34 13.02
N GLY A 244 2.89 14.34 12.36
CA GLY A 244 3.94 14.14 11.34
C GLY A 244 3.70 14.91 10.06
N GLU A 245 3.83 14.24 8.94
CA GLU A 245 3.68 14.80 7.59
C GLU A 245 2.40 14.29 6.93
N THR A 246 1.96 15.03 5.89
CA THR A 246 0.86 14.57 5.03
C THR A 246 1.27 13.29 4.32
N THR A 247 0.37 12.32 4.27
CA THR A 247 0.62 10.99 3.72
C THR A 247 0.59 10.95 2.19
N GLY A 248 0.86 9.80 1.59
CA GLY A 248 1.12 9.66 0.16
C GLY A 248 -0.07 9.78 -0.79
N GLY A 249 -1.32 9.67 -0.30
CA GLY A 249 -2.53 9.91 -1.10
C GLY A 249 -2.96 8.77 -2.00
N GLY A 250 -3.10 7.54 -1.48
CA GLY A 250 -3.62 6.39 -2.22
C GLY A 250 -4.82 5.74 -1.56
N ALA A 251 -6.01 5.87 -2.16
CA ALA A 251 -7.28 5.37 -1.60
C ALA A 251 -8.01 4.38 -2.51
N HIS A 252 -7.35 3.89 -3.56
CA HIS A 252 -7.97 3.00 -4.53
C HIS A 252 -7.44 1.56 -4.39
N PRO A 253 -8.11 0.68 -3.62
CA PRO A 253 -7.69 -0.70 -3.49
C PRO A 253 -7.84 -1.44 -4.82
N GLY A 254 -6.99 -2.44 -5.00
CA GLY A 254 -6.99 -3.25 -6.20
C GLY A 254 -6.10 -4.47 -6.03
N GLY A 255 -5.49 -4.89 -7.13
CA GLY A 255 -4.58 -6.01 -7.09
C GLY A 255 -3.95 -6.30 -8.45
N PRO A 256 -3.01 -7.23 -8.48
CA PRO A 256 -2.25 -7.53 -9.68
C PRO A 256 -3.09 -8.24 -10.74
N SER A 257 -2.70 -8.05 -12.00
CA SER A 257 -3.16 -8.78 -13.17
C SER A 257 -1.99 -9.08 -14.09
N ILE A 258 -1.94 -10.29 -14.61
CA ILE A 258 -0.99 -10.66 -15.66
C ILE A 258 -1.42 -9.97 -16.96
N ILE A 259 -0.51 -9.21 -17.55
CA ILE A 259 -0.68 -8.61 -18.87
C ILE A 259 -0.31 -9.65 -19.94
N SER A 260 0.95 -10.08 -19.98
CA SER A 260 1.49 -11.09 -20.90
C SER A 260 2.88 -11.52 -20.43
N GLY A 261 3.18 -12.83 -20.43
CA GLY A 261 4.44 -13.32 -19.90
C GLY A 261 4.63 -12.86 -18.46
N ASP A 262 5.74 -12.24 -18.17
CA ASP A 262 6.08 -11.75 -16.83
C ASP A 262 5.74 -10.25 -16.60
N PHE A 263 5.03 -9.65 -17.57
CA PHE A 263 4.46 -8.31 -17.37
C PHE A 263 3.21 -8.37 -16.50
N VAL A 264 3.23 -7.58 -15.43
CA VAL A 264 2.17 -7.47 -14.43
C VAL A 264 1.73 -6.02 -14.33
N VAL A 265 0.44 -5.79 -14.11
CA VAL A 265 -0.09 -4.48 -13.71
C VAL A 265 -0.86 -4.60 -12.41
N ASN A 266 -0.61 -3.70 -11.46
CA ASN A 266 -1.52 -3.51 -10.34
C ASN A 266 -2.63 -2.56 -10.77
N VAL A 267 -3.88 -3.02 -10.66
CA VAL A 267 -5.07 -2.28 -11.13
C VAL A 267 -5.91 -1.86 -9.95
N PRO A 268 -6.08 -0.55 -9.70
CA PRO A 268 -7.08 -0.03 -8.79
C PRO A 268 -8.51 -0.37 -9.27
N ARG A 269 -9.21 -1.25 -8.55
CA ARG A 269 -10.55 -1.75 -8.93
C ARG A 269 -11.65 -1.22 -8.05
N GLY A 270 -11.29 -0.63 -6.91
CA GLY A 270 -12.21 -0.09 -5.94
C GLY A 270 -11.78 1.29 -5.46
N ARG A 271 -12.63 1.89 -4.66
CA ARG A 271 -12.35 3.14 -3.96
C ARG A 271 -12.89 3.07 -2.53
N ALA A 272 -12.14 3.64 -1.61
CA ALA A 272 -12.60 3.87 -0.24
C ALA A 272 -13.67 4.98 -0.22
N ILE A 273 -14.62 4.86 0.69
CA ILE A 273 -15.66 5.86 0.97
C ILE A 273 -15.82 5.89 2.49
N ASN A 274 -15.20 6.87 3.13
CA ASN A 274 -15.29 7.01 4.58
C ASN A 274 -16.74 7.34 4.98
N PRO A 275 -17.31 6.69 6.02
CA PRO A 275 -18.71 6.86 6.42
C PRO A 275 -19.05 8.25 6.95
N ILE A 276 -18.05 9.04 7.40
CA ILE A 276 -18.22 10.40 7.93
C ILE A 276 -18.07 11.42 6.81
N THR A 277 -16.92 11.43 6.13
CA THR A 277 -16.59 12.45 5.12
C THR A 277 -17.25 12.21 3.77
N LYS A 278 -17.77 10.99 3.51
CA LYS A 278 -18.33 10.53 2.23
C LYS A 278 -17.34 10.60 1.05
N THR A 279 -16.06 10.77 1.35
CA THR A 279 -14.94 10.83 0.41
C THR A 279 -13.77 9.98 0.92
N ASN A 280 -12.57 10.20 0.39
CA ASN A 280 -11.35 9.51 0.77
C ASN A 280 -10.13 10.43 0.62
N TRP A 281 -8.93 9.89 0.78
CA TRP A 281 -7.63 10.59 0.79
C TRP A 281 -6.88 10.50 -0.55
N GLU A 282 -7.51 10.02 -1.65
CA GLU A 282 -6.84 9.90 -2.95
C GLU A 282 -6.30 11.23 -3.44
N GLY A 283 -5.01 11.23 -3.82
CA GLY A 283 -4.29 12.37 -4.38
C GLY A 283 -3.99 13.51 -3.41
N VAL A 284 -4.57 13.49 -2.19
CA VAL A 284 -4.40 14.57 -1.19
C VAL A 284 -3.69 14.11 0.09
N GLY A 285 -3.74 12.82 0.38
CA GLY A 285 -3.21 12.26 1.62
C GLY A 285 -4.04 12.59 2.86
N VAL A 286 -3.60 12.05 4.00
CA VAL A 286 -4.14 12.39 5.32
C VAL A 286 -3.30 13.52 5.90
N ILE A 287 -3.90 14.68 6.07
CA ILE A 287 -3.24 15.85 6.67
C ILE A 287 -3.16 15.62 8.18
N PRO A 288 -1.97 15.70 8.83
CA PRO A 288 -1.84 15.51 10.26
C PRO A 288 -2.51 16.66 11.05
N ASP A 289 -2.93 16.35 12.29
CA ASP A 289 -3.46 17.35 13.24
C ASP A 289 -2.33 18.22 13.78
N ILE A 290 -1.16 17.62 13.97
CA ILE A 290 0.07 18.30 14.38
C ILE A 290 1.14 18.07 13.33
N LYS A 291 1.40 19.09 12.53
CA LYS A 291 2.39 19.05 11.47
C LYS A 291 3.80 19.29 12.02
N VAL A 292 4.63 18.27 11.92
CA VAL A 292 6.06 18.30 12.24
C VAL A 292 6.83 17.44 11.22
N PRO A 293 8.14 17.64 11.03
CA PRO A 293 8.95 16.70 10.26
C PRO A 293 8.84 15.27 10.82
N ALA A 294 8.84 14.27 9.93
CA ALA A 294 8.60 12.88 10.32
C ALA A 294 9.53 12.38 11.44
N GLU A 295 10.80 12.80 11.42
CA GLU A 295 11.78 12.44 12.46
C GLU A 295 11.47 13.03 13.85
N LYS A 296 10.63 14.08 13.94
CA LYS A 296 10.20 14.72 15.19
C LYS A 296 8.87 14.19 15.72
N ALA A 297 8.14 13.42 14.94
CA ALA A 297 6.80 12.98 15.27
C ALA A 297 6.75 12.12 16.55
N LEU A 298 7.71 11.20 16.74
CA LEU A 298 7.76 10.36 17.96
C LEU A 298 8.03 11.17 19.23
N GLU A 299 8.97 12.10 19.18
CA GLU A 299 9.28 12.98 20.30
C GLU A 299 8.03 13.78 20.73
N LYS A 300 7.31 14.32 19.72
CA LYS A 300 6.08 15.09 19.94
C LYS A 300 4.95 14.24 20.53
N ALA A 301 4.77 13.01 20.05
CA ALA A 301 3.77 12.08 20.58
C ALA A 301 4.04 11.72 22.04
N ILE A 302 5.31 11.45 22.41
CA ILE A 302 5.70 11.15 23.79
C ILE A 302 5.46 12.35 24.70
N GLU A 303 5.76 13.57 24.24
CA GLU A 303 5.47 14.81 24.99
C GLU A 303 3.97 14.92 25.31
N LEU A 304 3.11 14.75 24.29
CA LEU A 304 1.66 14.86 24.44
C LEU A 304 1.08 13.75 25.32
N ALA A 305 1.54 12.51 25.17
CA ALA A 305 1.12 11.41 26.02
C ALA A 305 1.42 11.69 27.49
N LYS A 306 2.61 12.20 27.81
CA LYS A 306 2.98 12.59 29.18
C LYS A 306 2.13 13.72 29.73
N LEU A 307 1.80 14.72 28.91
CA LEU A 307 0.93 15.84 29.33
C LEU A 307 -0.49 15.35 29.60
N GLU A 308 -1.01 14.42 28.81
CA GLU A 308 -2.36 13.87 28.99
C GLU A 308 -2.45 13.00 30.23
N LEU A 309 -1.47 12.13 30.47
CA LEU A 309 -1.46 11.21 31.61
C LEU A 309 -1.16 11.89 32.97
N ASN A 310 -0.70 13.15 32.96
CA ASN A 310 -0.45 13.92 34.19
C ASN A 310 -1.60 14.87 34.55
N LYS A 311 -2.71 14.85 33.83
CA LYS A 311 -3.94 15.60 34.16
C LYS A 311 -4.78 14.86 35.19
#